data_8d71d5611e1c48e60e47fc2cfdd49923
#
_entry.id   8d71d5611e1c48e60e47fc2cfdd49923
#
_cell.length_a   1.000
_cell.length_b   1.000
_cell.length_c   1.000
_cell.angle_alpha   90.00
_cell.angle_beta   90.00
_cell.angle_gamma   90.00
#
_symmetry.space_group_name_H-M   'P 1'
#
loop_
_entity.id
_entity.type
_entity.pdbx_description
1 polymer ?
#
loop_
_entity_poly.entity_id
_entity_poly.type
_entity_poly.pdbx_seq_one_letter_code
_entity_poly.pdbx_strand_id
1 'polypeptide(L)'
;MPKQVDYGSRRRRIAEAVCVLADEQGPEGVSMRDVAARAQVSLGAVQRCFRTKEEMLLFAVEHVGERVTERVRARIAAGPAQSAATALGHATDEVALLREEHRAEARIWLAFVAQAAVGASLAEPLRNSYAALQDLFVRLITEAAASGPGGGAADAFADGPDAVREARTLLALTDGLTGHVLIGHLTAKEAEGVLHAHLAGLWARLGVTGPEAKG
;
A
#
# COMPACT_ATOMS: atom_id res chain seq x y z
N MET A 1 28.99 8.34 17.79
CA MET A 1 28.38 7.80 16.56
C MET A 1 27.15 8.63 16.09
N PRO A 2 27.26 9.92 15.78
CA PRO A 2 26.10 10.74 15.37
C PRO A 2 25.82 10.73 13.87
N LYS A 3 26.77 10.35 12.99
CA LYS A 3 26.68 10.57 11.54
C LYS A 3 25.68 9.69 10.79
N GLN A 4 25.43 8.47 11.24
CA GLN A 4 24.58 7.50 10.51
C GLN A 4 23.09 7.74 10.78
N VAL A 5 22.74 8.09 12.02
CA VAL A 5 21.36 8.46 12.42
C VAL A 5 20.89 9.73 11.68
N ASP A 6 21.80 10.70 11.50
CA ASP A 6 21.51 11.96 10.78
C ASP A 6 21.26 11.75 9.28
N TYR A 7 21.93 10.80 8.62
CA TYR A 7 21.77 10.54 7.19
C TYR A 7 20.39 9.90 6.86
N GLY A 8 20.00 8.85 7.57
CA GLY A 8 18.72 8.17 7.37
C GLY A 8 17.52 9.07 7.71
N SER A 9 17.61 9.82 8.80
CA SER A 9 16.61 10.81 9.19
C SER A 9 16.45 11.90 8.12
N ARG A 10 17.57 12.36 7.55
CA ARG A 10 17.56 13.36 6.47
C ARG A 10 16.91 12.81 5.20
N ARG A 11 17.21 11.57 4.79
CA ARG A 11 16.57 10.96 3.62
C ARG A 11 15.06 10.86 3.80
N ARG A 12 14.57 10.44 4.98
CA ARG A 12 13.13 10.41 5.27
C ARG A 12 12.48 11.78 5.21
N ARG A 13 13.08 12.83 5.81
CA ARG A 13 12.58 14.21 5.70
C ARG A 13 12.51 14.70 4.25
N ILE A 14 13.48 14.33 3.42
CA ILE A 14 13.48 14.65 2.00
C ILE A 14 12.34 13.90 1.31
N ALA A 15 12.13 12.62 1.60
CA ALA A 15 11.02 11.84 1.04
C ALA A 15 9.64 12.42 1.42
N GLU A 16 9.46 12.83 2.67
CA GLU A 16 8.24 13.52 3.12
C GLU A 16 8.00 14.81 2.34
N ALA A 17 9.05 15.62 2.12
CA ALA A 17 8.96 16.84 1.31
C ALA A 17 8.63 16.54 -0.16
N VAL A 18 9.19 15.47 -0.74
CA VAL A 18 8.82 15.00 -2.09
C VAL A 18 7.35 14.63 -2.13
N CYS A 19 6.86 13.87 -1.15
CA CYS A 19 5.47 13.46 -1.08
C CYS A 19 4.52 14.69 -1.06
N VAL A 20 4.81 15.69 -0.23
CA VAL A 20 3.97 16.90 -0.17
C VAL A 20 3.98 17.64 -1.50
N LEU A 21 5.16 17.84 -2.12
CA LEU A 21 5.24 18.53 -3.41
C LEU A 21 4.60 17.72 -4.55
N ALA A 22 4.76 16.39 -4.54
CA ALA A 22 4.11 15.53 -5.53
C ALA A 22 2.58 15.56 -5.40
N ASP A 23 2.04 15.69 -4.18
CA ASP A 23 0.61 15.90 -3.95
C ASP A 23 0.12 17.26 -4.48
N GLU A 24 0.92 18.33 -4.32
CA GLU A 24 0.57 19.68 -4.73
C GLU A 24 0.63 19.90 -6.25
N GLN A 25 1.60 19.29 -6.95
CA GLN A 25 1.93 19.65 -8.35
C GLN A 25 2.26 18.45 -9.25
N GLY A 26 2.04 17.24 -8.76
CA GLY A 26 2.42 16.01 -9.44
C GLY A 26 3.93 15.71 -9.37
N PRO A 27 4.34 14.43 -9.54
CA PRO A 27 5.76 14.03 -9.41
C PRO A 27 6.65 14.66 -10.49
N GLU A 28 6.11 14.98 -11.67
CA GLU A 28 6.87 15.63 -12.74
C GLU A 28 7.27 17.06 -12.39
N GLY A 29 6.40 17.80 -11.67
CA GLY A 29 6.64 19.17 -11.22
C GLY A 29 7.69 19.28 -10.11
N VAL A 30 7.97 18.20 -9.37
CA VAL A 30 8.91 18.21 -8.24
C VAL A 30 10.35 18.45 -8.70
N SER A 31 11.04 19.44 -8.13
CA SER A 31 12.47 19.66 -8.35
C SER A 31 13.28 19.49 -7.06
N MET A 32 14.55 19.10 -7.17
CA MET A 32 15.46 18.98 -6.00
C MET A 32 15.60 20.31 -5.23
N ARG A 33 15.44 21.46 -5.89
CA ARG A 33 15.51 22.78 -5.26
C ARG A 33 14.27 23.03 -4.40
N ASP A 34 13.08 22.71 -4.90
CA ASP A 34 11.82 22.88 -4.16
C ASP A 34 11.78 21.93 -2.97
N VAL A 35 12.26 20.69 -3.17
CA VAL A 35 12.41 19.70 -2.09
C VAL A 35 13.38 20.18 -1.01
N ALA A 36 14.52 20.76 -1.38
CA ALA A 36 15.47 21.32 -0.43
C ALA A 36 14.82 22.44 0.42
N ALA A 37 14.08 23.35 -0.23
CA ALA A 37 13.34 24.41 0.45
C ALA A 37 12.26 23.85 1.39
N ARG A 38 11.44 22.93 0.92
CA ARG A 38 10.36 22.30 1.70
C ARG A 38 10.90 21.48 2.89
N ALA A 39 11.95 20.71 2.69
CA ALA A 39 12.61 19.92 3.72
C ALA A 39 13.48 20.75 4.68
N GLN A 40 13.62 22.07 4.43
CA GLN A 40 14.49 22.96 5.20
C GLN A 40 15.94 22.47 5.28
N VAL A 41 16.48 22.05 4.14
CA VAL A 41 17.88 21.64 4.00
C VAL A 41 18.51 22.39 2.81
N SER A 42 19.84 22.40 2.72
CA SER A 42 20.50 22.96 1.53
C SER A 42 20.34 22.04 0.32
N LEU A 43 20.32 22.59 -0.89
CA LEU A 43 20.33 21.83 -2.15
C LEU A 43 21.49 20.82 -2.17
N GLY A 44 22.70 21.23 -1.70
CA GLY A 44 23.83 20.32 -1.58
C GLY A 44 23.62 19.16 -0.59
N ALA A 45 22.74 19.33 0.41
CA ALA A 45 22.36 18.23 1.30
C ALA A 45 21.44 17.22 0.59
N VAL A 46 20.50 17.68 -0.25
CA VAL A 46 19.68 16.81 -1.10
C VAL A 46 20.54 16.06 -2.09
N GLN A 47 21.45 16.74 -2.80
CA GLN A 47 22.37 16.14 -3.78
C GLN A 47 23.36 15.14 -3.18
N ARG A 48 23.70 15.27 -1.90
CA ARG A 48 24.46 14.25 -1.19
C ARG A 48 23.65 13.00 -0.83
N CYS A 49 22.32 13.15 -0.69
CA CYS A 49 21.44 12.03 -0.41
C CYS A 49 20.96 11.31 -1.68
N PHE A 50 20.83 12.04 -2.79
CA PHE A 50 20.29 11.54 -4.06
C PHE A 50 21.04 12.19 -5.21
N ARG A 51 21.55 11.36 -6.13
CA ARG A 51 22.34 11.83 -7.29
C ARG A 51 21.44 12.42 -8.37
N THR A 52 20.24 11.86 -8.53
CA THR A 52 19.28 12.27 -9.55
C THR A 52 17.90 12.54 -8.96
N LYS A 53 17.06 13.25 -9.70
CA LYS A 53 15.64 13.42 -9.36
C LYS A 53 14.93 12.07 -9.28
N GLU A 54 15.21 11.18 -10.24
CA GLU A 54 14.62 9.83 -10.30
C GLU A 54 14.94 9.04 -9.03
N GLU A 55 16.20 9.02 -8.57
CA GLU A 55 16.60 8.34 -7.32
C GLU A 55 15.84 8.90 -6.11
N MET A 56 15.63 10.22 -6.08
CA MET A 56 14.88 10.88 -5.02
C MET A 56 13.39 10.50 -5.06
N LEU A 57 12.79 10.46 -6.24
CA LEU A 57 11.39 10.06 -6.44
C LEU A 57 11.18 8.58 -6.10
N LEU A 58 12.08 7.70 -6.54
CA LEU A 58 12.06 6.27 -6.20
C LEU A 58 12.07 6.05 -4.69
N PHE A 59 12.96 6.73 -3.98
CA PHE A 59 13.02 6.65 -2.53
C PHE A 59 11.73 7.16 -1.85
N ALA A 60 11.06 8.15 -2.42
CA ALA A 60 9.78 8.63 -1.90
C ALA A 60 8.66 7.58 -2.09
N VAL A 61 8.62 6.86 -3.21
CA VAL A 61 7.70 5.72 -3.44
C VAL A 61 7.94 4.61 -2.41
N GLU A 62 9.21 4.21 -2.24
CA GLU A 62 9.60 3.21 -1.25
C GLU A 62 9.16 3.64 0.16
N HIS A 63 9.35 4.91 0.51
CA HIS A 63 8.92 5.47 1.80
C HIS A 63 7.41 5.41 2.01
N VAL A 64 6.59 5.68 0.98
CA VAL A 64 5.12 5.50 1.06
C VAL A 64 4.77 4.04 1.29
N GLY A 65 5.38 3.11 0.53
CA GLY A 65 5.17 1.67 0.70
C GLY A 65 5.56 1.16 2.10
N GLU A 66 6.69 1.65 2.65
CA GLU A 66 7.12 1.34 4.02
C GLU A 66 6.07 1.81 5.06
N ARG A 67 5.55 3.02 4.92
CA ARG A 67 4.51 3.56 5.83
C ARG A 67 3.23 2.74 5.80
N VAL A 68 2.77 2.34 4.61
CA VAL A 68 1.61 1.43 4.46
C VAL A 68 1.89 0.10 5.17
N THR A 69 3.06 -0.48 4.91
CA THR A 69 3.48 -1.75 5.52
C THR A 69 3.55 -1.65 7.06
N GLU A 70 4.09 -0.57 7.59
CA GLU A 70 4.16 -0.32 9.03
C GLU A 70 2.76 -0.20 9.66
N ARG A 71 1.83 0.51 9.01
CA ARG A 71 0.43 0.59 9.47
C ARG A 71 -0.26 -0.77 9.45
N VAL A 72 -0.10 -1.55 8.38
CA VAL A 72 -0.61 -2.92 8.30
C VAL A 72 -0.10 -3.77 9.47
N ARG A 73 1.22 -3.76 9.70
CA ARG A 73 1.83 -4.50 10.81
C ARG A 73 1.32 -4.04 12.18
N ALA A 74 1.26 -2.72 12.40
CA ALA A 74 0.77 -2.15 13.64
C ALA A 74 -0.69 -2.55 13.89
N ARG A 75 -1.53 -2.54 12.86
CA ARG A 75 -2.95 -2.89 12.99
C ARG A 75 -3.16 -4.37 13.27
N ILE A 76 -2.37 -5.25 12.65
CA ILE A 76 -2.39 -6.68 12.95
C ILE A 76 -1.89 -6.95 14.38
N ALA A 77 -0.86 -6.22 14.85
CA ALA A 77 -0.29 -6.41 16.18
C ALA A 77 -1.13 -5.79 17.34
N ALA A 78 -1.97 -4.80 17.04
CA ALA A 78 -2.74 -4.06 18.06
C ALA A 78 -3.96 -4.83 18.62
N GLY A 79 -4.34 -5.94 18.00
CA GLY A 79 -5.48 -6.77 18.43
C GLY A 79 -5.06 -8.03 19.18
N PRO A 80 -5.99 -8.70 19.91
CA PRO A 80 -5.77 -10.06 20.37
C PRO A 80 -5.48 -10.97 19.15
N ALA A 81 -4.90 -12.16 19.37
CA ALA A 81 -4.54 -13.09 18.29
C ALA A 81 -5.68 -13.17 17.24
N GLN A 82 -5.46 -12.51 16.11
CA GLN A 82 -6.50 -12.32 15.09
C GLN A 82 -6.44 -13.49 14.11
N SER A 83 -7.60 -13.85 13.56
CA SER A 83 -7.64 -14.81 12.44
C SER A 83 -6.92 -14.22 11.22
N ALA A 84 -6.38 -15.10 10.36
CA ALA A 84 -5.78 -14.66 9.09
C ALA A 84 -6.79 -13.88 8.22
N ALA A 85 -8.08 -14.23 8.29
CA ALA A 85 -9.16 -13.49 7.64
C ALA A 85 -9.28 -12.05 8.13
N THR A 86 -9.23 -11.83 9.45
CA THR A 86 -9.24 -10.48 10.05
C THR A 86 -7.98 -9.71 9.68
N ALA A 87 -6.81 -10.36 9.70
CA ALA A 87 -5.54 -9.75 9.31
C ALA A 87 -5.55 -9.31 7.83
N LEU A 88 -6.14 -10.09 6.93
CA LEU A 88 -6.30 -9.71 5.52
C LEU A 88 -7.25 -8.51 5.38
N GLY A 89 -8.39 -8.49 6.10
CA GLY A 89 -9.29 -7.34 6.10
C GLY A 89 -8.56 -6.05 6.50
N HIS A 90 -7.80 -6.09 7.58
CA HIS A 90 -7.00 -4.93 8.01
C HIS A 90 -5.92 -4.52 6.99
N ALA A 91 -5.26 -5.51 6.37
CA ALA A 91 -4.25 -5.24 5.35
C ALA A 91 -4.85 -4.58 4.11
N THR A 92 -6.00 -5.06 3.63
CA THR A 92 -6.69 -4.48 2.47
C THR A 92 -7.21 -3.07 2.76
N ASP A 93 -7.75 -2.81 3.94
CA ASP A 93 -8.21 -1.47 4.36
C ASP A 93 -7.05 -0.45 4.37
N GLU A 94 -5.85 -0.85 4.83
CA GLU A 94 -4.69 0.04 4.84
C GLU A 94 -4.10 0.24 3.44
N VAL A 95 -4.07 -0.81 2.61
CA VAL A 95 -3.55 -0.73 1.22
C VAL A 95 -4.46 0.10 0.32
N ALA A 96 -5.78 0.05 0.53
CA ALA A 96 -6.75 0.79 -0.25
C ALA A 96 -6.68 2.32 -0.06
N LEU A 97 -6.04 2.82 1.00
CA LEU A 97 -5.83 4.27 1.26
C LEU A 97 -7.11 5.11 1.17
N LEU A 98 -8.28 4.54 1.51
CA LEU A 98 -9.58 5.19 1.31
C LEU A 98 -9.89 6.31 2.31
N ARG A 99 -9.19 6.35 3.46
CA ARG A 99 -9.42 7.34 4.50
C ARG A 99 -8.92 8.72 4.09
N GLU A 100 -9.60 9.77 4.56
CA GLU A 100 -9.22 11.15 4.27
C GLU A 100 -7.77 11.47 4.69
N GLU A 101 -7.32 10.94 5.83
CA GLU A 101 -5.95 11.08 6.32
C GLU A 101 -4.87 10.46 5.41
N HIS A 102 -5.25 9.51 4.53
CA HIS A 102 -4.37 8.86 3.56
C HIS A 102 -4.47 9.46 2.15
N ARG A 103 -5.32 10.47 1.94
CA ARG A 103 -5.63 11.02 0.62
C ARG A 103 -4.39 11.52 -0.14
N ALA A 104 -3.46 12.16 0.55
CA ALA A 104 -2.19 12.59 -0.04
C ALA A 104 -1.34 11.39 -0.50
N GLU A 105 -1.22 10.35 0.33
CA GLU A 105 -0.50 9.12 -0.03
C GLU A 105 -1.16 8.42 -1.23
N ALA A 106 -2.49 8.36 -1.25
CA ALA A 106 -3.25 7.77 -2.35
C ALA A 106 -2.98 8.50 -3.69
N ARG A 107 -2.98 9.84 -3.69
CA ARG A 107 -2.66 10.62 -4.89
C ARG A 107 -1.24 10.38 -5.38
N ILE A 108 -0.29 10.36 -4.45
CA ILE A 108 1.11 10.10 -4.75
C ILE A 108 1.28 8.70 -5.34
N TRP A 109 0.70 7.68 -4.69
CA TRP A 109 0.77 6.30 -5.15
C TRP A 109 0.27 6.15 -6.59
N LEU A 110 -0.95 6.61 -6.89
CA LEU A 110 -1.51 6.52 -8.23
C LEU A 110 -0.74 7.35 -9.27
N ALA A 111 -0.21 8.51 -8.90
CA ALA A 111 0.63 9.30 -9.78
C ALA A 111 1.93 8.55 -10.17
N PHE A 112 2.54 7.85 -9.22
CA PHE A 112 3.70 7.01 -9.50
C PHE A 112 3.35 5.75 -10.31
N VAL A 113 2.22 5.11 -10.04
CA VAL A 113 1.72 3.98 -10.86
C VAL A 113 1.53 4.43 -12.32
N ALA A 114 0.88 5.58 -12.54
CA ALA A 114 0.69 6.14 -13.87
C ALA A 114 2.04 6.46 -14.56
N GLN A 115 2.99 7.04 -13.85
CA GLN A 115 4.32 7.34 -14.38
C GLN A 115 5.12 6.06 -14.68
N ALA A 116 5.02 5.04 -13.84
CA ALA A 116 5.67 3.75 -14.07
C ALA A 116 5.10 2.98 -15.27
N ALA A 117 3.85 3.21 -15.63
CA ALA A 117 3.23 2.60 -16.82
C ALA A 117 3.89 3.07 -18.13
N VAL A 118 4.52 4.25 -18.13
CA VAL A 118 5.19 4.82 -19.30
C VAL A 118 6.73 4.91 -19.16
N GLY A 119 7.26 4.75 -17.92
CA GLY A 119 8.69 4.88 -17.60
C GLY A 119 9.27 3.67 -16.88
N ALA A 120 10.29 3.03 -17.48
CA ALA A 120 10.85 1.79 -16.95
C ALA A 120 11.54 1.94 -15.57
N SER A 121 12.11 3.11 -15.26
CA SER A 121 12.87 3.34 -14.03
C SER A 121 12.03 3.22 -12.76
N LEU A 122 10.76 3.63 -12.79
CA LEU A 122 9.82 3.52 -11.66
C LEU A 122 9.09 2.18 -11.62
N ALA A 123 9.06 1.44 -12.73
CA ALA A 123 8.29 0.19 -12.83
C ALA A 123 8.86 -0.92 -11.93
N GLU A 124 10.18 -1.05 -11.81
CA GLU A 124 10.80 -2.12 -11.02
C GLU A 124 10.51 -2.01 -9.51
N PRO A 125 10.72 -0.87 -8.83
CA PRO A 125 10.36 -0.70 -7.43
C PRO A 125 8.88 -0.93 -7.14
N LEU A 126 7.99 -0.44 -8.02
CA LEU A 126 6.55 -0.66 -7.88
C LEU A 126 6.17 -2.14 -8.05
N ARG A 127 6.76 -2.84 -9.03
CA ARG A 127 6.56 -4.29 -9.17
C ARG A 127 7.00 -5.05 -7.91
N ASN A 128 8.13 -4.66 -7.30
CA ASN A 128 8.61 -5.27 -6.06
C ASN A 128 7.66 -5.00 -4.89
N SER A 129 7.11 -3.80 -4.78
CA SER A 129 6.09 -3.45 -3.77
C SER A 129 4.81 -4.27 -3.96
N TYR A 130 4.29 -4.37 -5.19
CA TYR A 130 3.12 -5.20 -5.49
C TYR A 130 3.38 -6.68 -5.26
N ALA A 131 4.58 -7.20 -5.60
CA ALA A 131 4.94 -8.59 -5.34
C ALA A 131 4.94 -8.89 -3.83
N ALA A 132 5.52 -8.03 -3.01
CA ALA A 132 5.54 -8.19 -1.56
C ALA A 132 4.12 -8.17 -0.94
N LEU A 133 3.24 -7.29 -1.41
CA LEU A 133 1.83 -7.25 -1.00
C LEU A 133 1.07 -8.49 -1.47
N GLN A 134 1.28 -8.94 -2.72
CA GLN A 134 0.68 -10.16 -3.24
C GLN A 134 1.08 -11.37 -2.39
N ASP A 135 2.36 -11.50 -2.05
CA ASP A 135 2.85 -12.61 -1.22
C ASP A 135 2.24 -12.57 0.19
N LEU A 136 2.06 -11.38 0.78
CA LEU A 136 1.37 -11.24 2.05
C LEU A 136 -0.09 -11.69 1.94
N PHE A 137 -0.82 -11.23 0.94
CA PHE A 137 -2.23 -11.59 0.73
C PHE A 137 -2.40 -13.08 0.46
N VAL A 138 -1.54 -13.68 -0.38
CA VAL A 138 -1.54 -15.13 -0.64
C VAL A 138 -1.37 -15.90 0.66
N ARG A 139 -0.40 -15.55 1.50
CA ARG A 139 -0.20 -16.21 2.80
C ARG A 139 -1.44 -16.11 3.68
N LEU A 140 -2.01 -14.91 3.84
CA LEU A 140 -3.18 -14.71 4.70
C LEU A 140 -4.43 -15.46 4.18
N ILE A 141 -4.64 -15.50 2.87
CA ILE A 141 -5.73 -16.25 2.25
C ILE A 141 -5.54 -17.76 2.51
N THR A 142 -4.31 -18.27 2.31
CA THR A 142 -3.99 -19.68 2.52
C THR A 142 -4.13 -20.09 3.99
N GLU A 143 -3.66 -19.25 4.92
CA GLU A 143 -3.81 -19.49 6.35
C GLU A 143 -5.28 -19.44 6.80
N ALA A 144 -6.08 -18.53 6.24
CA ALA A 144 -7.50 -18.45 6.52
C ALA A 144 -8.23 -19.71 6.04
N ALA A 145 -7.93 -20.18 4.82
CA ALA A 145 -8.51 -21.40 4.26
C ALA A 145 -8.15 -22.65 5.08
N ALA A 146 -6.90 -22.74 5.56
CA ALA A 146 -6.45 -23.84 6.40
C ALA A 146 -7.14 -23.88 7.79
N SER A 147 -7.66 -22.76 8.24
CA SER A 147 -8.37 -22.64 9.54
C SER A 147 -9.86 -22.91 9.44
N GLY A 148 -10.42 -23.14 8.23
CA GLY A 148 -11.82 -23.45 7.99
C GLY A 148 -12.19 -24.89 8.38
N PRO A 149 -13.50 -25.19 8.53
CA PRO A 149 -13.99 -26.50 9.01
C PRO A 149 -13.69 -27.68 8.08
N GLY A 150 -13.17 -27.44 6.87
CA GLY A 150 -12.77 -28.49 5.89
C GLY A 150 -11.35 -29.05 6.05
N GLY A 151 -10.55 -28.53 6.96
CA GLY A 151 -9.38 -29.18 7.55
C GLY A 151 -8.11 -29.33 6.74
N GLY A 152 -7.98 -28.77 5.53
CA GLY A 152 -6.71 -28.82 4.79
C GLY A 152 -6.59 -27.73 3.73
N ALA A 153 -5.53 -26.92 3.78
CA ALA A 153 -5.29 -25.88 2.79
C ALA A 153 -5.27 -26.42 1.33
N ALA A 154 -4.82 -27.67 1.15
CA ALA A 154 -4.81 -28.33 -0.16
C ALA A 154 -6.23 -28.61 -0.69
N ASP A 155 -7.14 -29.05 0.18
CA ASP A 155 -8.53 -29.37 -0.21
C ASP A 155 -9.38 -28.12 -0.41
N ALA A 156 -9.15 -27.06 0.35
CA ALA A 156 -9.87 -25.79 0.22
C ALA A 156 -9.62 -25.10 -1.14
N PHE A 157 -8.48 -25.37 -1.80
CA PHE A 157 -8.11 -24.83 -3.11
C PHE A 157 -8.28 -25.83 -4.27
N ALA A 158 -8.60 -27.12 -4.01
CA ALA A 158 -8.74 -28.13 -5.07
C ALA A 158 -9.87 -27.78 -6.05
N ASP A 159 -11.00 -27.25 -5.55
CA ASP A 159 -12.14 -26.75 -6.33
C ASP A 159 -12.51 -25.28 -5.96
N GLY A 160 -11.68 -24.60 -5.18
CA GLY A 160 -11.91 -23.29 -4.60
C GLY A 160 -11.18 -22.14 -5.30
N PRO A 161 -11.23 -20.90 -4.73
CA PRO A 161 -10.57 -19.75 -5.28
C PRO A 161 -9.03 -19.91 -5.19
N ASP A 162 -8.35 -19.68 -6.30
CA ASP A 162 -6.90 -19.62 -6.37
C ASP A 162 -6.39 -18.43 -5.55
N ALA A 163 -5.60 -18.68 -4.49
CA ALA A 163 -5.09 -17.65 -3.59
C ALA A 163 -4.28 -16.58 -4.31
N VAL A 164 -3.53 -16.94 -5.35
CA VAL A 164 -2.76 -15.98 -6.15
C VAL A 164 -3.69 -15.08 -6.96
N ARG A 165 -4.73 -15.66 -7.57
CA ARG A 165 -5.72 -14.90 -8.33
C ARG A 165 -6.52 -13.97 -7.42
N GLU A 166 -6.94 -14.42 -6.25
CA GLU A 166 -7.67 -13.59 -5.29
C GLU A 166 -6.80 -12.45 -4.74
N ALA A 167 -5.53 -12.71 -4.43
CA ALA A 167 -4.58 -11.67 -4.03
C ALA A 167 -4.41 -10.59 -5.12
N ARG A 168 -4.28 -10.99 -6.38
CA ARG A 168 -4.22 -10.06 -7.52
C ARG A 168 -5.51 -9.27 -7.70
N THR A 169 -6.65 -9.93 -7.52
CA THR A 169 -7.96 -9.27 -7.58
C THR A 169 -8.09 -8.21 -6.50
N LEU A 170 -7.71 -8.51 -5.25
CA LEU A 170 -7.71 -7.55 -4.16
C LEU A 170 -6.81 -6.34 -4.43
N LEU A 171 -5.59 -6.55 -4.91
CA LEU A 171 -4.68 -5.45 -5.26
C LEU A 171 -5.25 -4.56 -6.38
N ALA A 172 -5.78 -5.16 -7.44
CA ALA A 172 -6.40 -4.41 -8.52
C ALA A 172 -7.67 -3.67 -8.04
N LEU A 173 -8.46 -4.28 -7.15
CA LEU A 173 -9.64 -3.68 -6.56
C LEU A 173 -9.28 -2.48 -5.68
N THR A 174 -8.26 -2.60 -4.81
CA THR A 174 -7.81 -1.50 -3.95
C THR A 174 -7.36 -0.30 -4.77
N ASP A 175 -6.51 -0.48 -5.79
CA ASP A 175 -6.06 0.61 -6.67
C ASP A 175 -7.24 1.26 -7.42
N GLY A 176 -8.15 0.45 -7.96
CA GLY A 176 -9.33 0.94 -8.66
C GLY A 176 -10.24 1.76 -7.75
N LEU A 177 -10.55 1.27 -6.55
CA LEU A 177 -11.38 1.97 -5.57
C LEU A 177 -10.72 3.27 -5.11
N THR A 178 -9.41 3.26 -4.85
CA THR A 178 -8.63 4.46 -4.54
C THR A 178 -8.81 5.53 -5.62
N GLY A 179 -8.66 5.16 -6.88
CA GLY A 179 -8.87 6.08 -8.01
C GLY A 179 -10.29 6.65 -8.05
N HIS A 180 -11.30 5.81 -7.87
CA HIS A 180 -12.71 6.23 -7.87
C HIS A 180 -13.04 7.20 -6.73
N VAL A 181 -12.46 6.99 -5.54
CA VAL A 181 -12.63 7.92 -4.40
C VAL A 181 -11.92 9.25 -4.67
N LEU A 182 -10.69 9.23 -5.21
CA LEU A 182 -9.93 10.45 -5.48
C LEU A 182 -10.59 11.38 -6.50
N ILE A 183 -11.25 10.80 -7.53
CA ILE A 183 -11.99 11.60 -8.54
C ILE A 183 -13.42 11.94 -8.12
N GLY A 184 -13.86 11.51 -6.93
CA GLY A 184 -15.19 11.77 -6.40
C GLY A 184 -16.33 10.96 -7.05
N HIS A 185 -15.99 9.86 -7.75
CA HIS A 185 -17.00 8.94 -8.31
C HIS A 185 -17.66 8.09 -7.22
N LEU A 186 -16.89 7.66 -6.22
CA LEU A 186 -17.37 6.98 -5.03
C LEU A 186 -16.98 7.77 -3.78
N THR A 187 -17.81 7.70 -2.74
CA THR A 187 -17.40 8.05 -1.38
C THR A 187 -16.47 6.97 -0.80
N ALA A 188 -15.67 7.31 0.19
CA ALA A 188 -14.85 6.32 0.90
C ALA A 188 -15.69 5.17 1.46
N LYS A 189 -16.86 5.48 2.03
CA LYS A 189 -17.79 4.47 2.59
C LYS A 189 -18.35 3.52 1.52
N GLU A 190 -18.69 4.00 0.34
CA GLU A 190 -19.14 3.14 -0.77
C GLU A 190 -18.00 2.24 -1.25
N ALA A 191 -16.79 2.76 -1.37
CA ALA A 191 -15.60 1.99 -1.76
C ALA A 191 -15.24 0.91 -0.71
N GLU A 192 -15.28 1.24 0.58
CA GLU A 192 -15.15 0.27 1.68
C GLU A 192 -16.21 -0.83 1.60
N GLY A 193 -17.47 -0.45 1.30
CA GLY A 193 -18.55 -1.42 1.14
C GLY A 193 -18.31 -2.41 0.00
N VAL A 194 -17.75 -1.95 -1.13
CA VAL A 194 -17.37 -2.83 -2.26
C VAL A 194 -16.24 -3.79 -1.85
N LEU A 195 -15.21 -3.27 -1.18
CA LEU A 195 -14.07 -4.07 -0.72
C LEU A 195 -14.51 -5.14 0.29
N HIS A 196 -15.30 -4.76 1.28
CA HIS A 196 -15.79 -5.68 2.31
C HIS A 196 -16.77 -6.72 1.74
N ALA A 197 -17.62 -6.36 0.77
CA ALA A 197 -18.48 -7.31 0.07
C ALA A 197 -17.67 -8.36 -0.71
N HIS A 198 -16.56 -7.95 -1.37
CA HIS A 198 -15.66 -8.87 -2.05
C HIS A 198 -15.00 -9.84 -1.06
N LEU A 199 -14.48 -9.33 0.07
CA LEU A 199 -13.89 -10.16 1.13
C LEU A 199 -14.92 -11.14 1.73
N ALA A 200 -16.14 -10.69 2.03
CA ALA A 200 -17.20 -11.56 2.53
C ALA A 200 -17.53 -12.70 1.54
N GLY A 201 -17.58 -12.40 0.23
CA GLY A 201 -17.74 -13.41 -0.81
C GLY A 201 -16.56 -14.40 -0.87
N LEU A 202 -15.34 -13.93 -0.67
CA LEU A 202 -14.16 -14.80 -0.58
C LEU A 202 -14.27 -15.76 0.62
N TRP A 203 -14.60 -15.23 1.80
CA TRP A 203 -14.74 -16.04 3.00
C TRP A 203 -15.86 -17.07 2.88
N ALA A 204 -16.98 -16.70 2.27
CA ALA A 204 -18.07 -17.64 2.01
C ALA A 204 -17.63 -18.81 1.10
N ARG A 205 -16.84 -18.53 0.04
CA ARG A 205 -16.29 -19.58 -0.84
C ARG A 205 -15.27 -20.48 -0.15
N LEU A 206 -14.54 -19.97 0.83
CA LEU A 206 -13.55 -20.72 1.62
C LEU A 206 -14.16 -21.41 2.86
N GLY A 207 -15.46 -21.21 3.13
CA GLY A 207 -16.11 -21.74 4.34
C GLY A 207 -15.55 -21.17 5.64
N VAL A 208 -14.99 -19.96 5.60
CA VAL A 208 -14.34 -19.29 6.73
C VAL A 208 -15.25 -18.23 7.30
N THR A 209 -15.32 -18.14 8.63
CA THR A 209 -16.01 -17.02 9.28
C THR A 209 -15.15 -15.76 9.17
N GLY A 210 -15.59 -14.81 8.38
CA GLY A 210 -14.94 -13.49 8.26
C GLY A 210 -15.07 -12.66 9.53
N PRO A 211 -14.33 -11.53 9.66
CA PRO A 211 -14.52 -10.59 10.76
C PRO A 211 -15.96 -10.07 10.76
N GLU A 212 -16.58 -10.03 11.95
CA GLU A 212 -17.89 -9.40 12.09
C GLU A 212 -17.81 -7.94 11.65
N ALA A 213 -18.65 -7.53 10.70
CA ALA A 213 -18.78 -6.15 10.33
C ALA A 213 -19.22 -5.34 11.57
N LYS A 214 -18.32 -4.53 12.14
CA LYS A 214 -18.70 -3.57 13.14
C LYS A 214 -19.60 -2.53 12.46
N GLY A 215 -20.89 -2.58 12.84
CA GLY A 215 -21.90 -1.61 12.45
C GLY A 215 -21.62 -0.20 12.97
#